data_7a37edb694cfe687ee9bb7968b8e2710
#
_entry.id   7a37edb694cfe687ee9bb7968b8e2710
#
_cell.length_a   1.000
_cell.length_b   1.000
_cell.length_c   1.000
_cell.angle_alpha   90.00
_cell.angle_beta   90.00
_cell.angle_gamma   90.00
#
_symmetry.space_group_name_H-M   'P 1'
#
loop_
_entity.id
_entity.type
_entity.pdbx_description
1 polymer ?
#
loop_
_entity_poly.entity_id
_entity_poly.type
_entity_poly.pdbx_seq_one_letter_code
_entity_poly.pdbx_strand_id
1 'polypeptide(L)'
;VKKSVSAMNTLFSFGTGLILLLVVTLFIGTFSVLAQDGGSNSEIVSLSDEVIAYEDTIRKCAKEYDIEDYVSLLQAIMMQESGGKGNDPMQASESGYNTKYPRVPNGITDPEYSIEVGTHTFSDCLKKAKVKDSFDTERIYLALQGYNYGSGYIEWAIRNFGGYSKYNAQQFSDNKKQELNVSGYGDPSYVDHVMRYVGITFRGGTNPNFNNLEAWVTKNPYAQAGLYGQCTWFAWGRFYELY
;
A
#
# COMPACT_ATOMS: atom_id res chain seq x y z
N VAL A 1 36.98 45.94 8.26
CA VAL A 1 36.30 44.86 9.02
C VAL A 1 34.83 44.77 8.57
N LYS A 2 34.09 45.85 8.39
CA LYS A 2 32.64 45.83 7.96
C LYS A 2 32.43 45.27 6.54
N LYS A 3 33.35 45.47 5.59
CA LYS A 3 33.23 44.94 4.21
C LYS A 3 33.39 43.41 4.09
N SER A 4 34.22 42.83 4.97
CA SER A 4 34.44 41.38 4.99
C SER A 4 33.23 40.59 5.50
N VAL A 5 32.54 41.11 6.51
CA VAL A 5 31.34 40.45 7.08
C VAL A 5 30.16 40.46 6.09
N SER A 6 29.99 41.52 5.32
CA SER A 6 28.93 41.60 4.28
C SER A 6 29.12 40.59 3.15
N ALA A 7 30.38 40.41 2.69
CA ALA A 7 30.69 39.45 1.62
C ALA A 7 30.49 37.99 2.10
N MET A 8 30.79 37.69 3.36
CA MET A 8 30.61 36.35 3.92
C MET A 8 29.13 35.99 4.12
N ASN A 9 28.31 36.95 4.54
CA ASN A 9 26.86 36.73 4.65
C ASN A 9 26.17 36.53 3.29
N THR A 10 26.65 37.22 2.23
CA THR A 10 26.10 37.05 0.88
C THR A 10 26.50 35.69 0.29
N LEU A 11 27.74 35.25 0.51
CA LEU A 11 28.21 33.91 0.08
C LEU A 11 27.44 32.77 0.81
N PHE A 12 27.12 32.94 2.09
CA PHE A 12 26.37 31.95 2.86
C PHE A 12 24.91 31.88 2.38
N SER A 13 24.29 33.00 2.03
CA SER A 13 22.92 33.05 1.50
C SER A 13 22.83 32.41 0.10
N PHE A 14 23.82 32.61 -0.77
CA PHE A 14 23.88 31.94 -2.09
C PHE A 14 24.14 30.45 -1.99
N GLY A 15 24.97 30.00 -1.05
CA GLY A 15 25.29 28.59 -0.83
C GLY A 15 24.07 27.80 -0.34
N THR A 16 23.31 28.34 0.61
CA THR A 16 22.12 27.68 1.13
C THR A 16 20.98 27.62 0.12
N GLY A 17 20.80 28.67 -0.68
CA GLY A 17 19.83 28.68 -1.78
C GLY A 17 20.15 27.66 -2.88
N LEU A 18 21.43 27.52 -3.22
CA LEU A 18 21.90 26.55 -4.23
C LEU A 18 21.77 25.10 -3.74
N ILE A 19 22.04 24.83 -2.47
CA ILE A 19 21.86 23.50 -1.86
C ILE A 19 20.38 23.14 -1.81
N LEU A 20 19.50 24.09 -1.44
CA LEU A 20 18.06 23.86 -1.44
C LEU A 20 17.51 23.58 -2.85
N LEU A 21 18.01 24.31 -3.86
CA LEU A 21 17.64 24.09 -5.26
C LEU A 21 18.11 22.73 -5.76
N LEU A 22 19.33 22.30 -5.41
CA LEU A 22 19.87 20.97 -5.75
C LEU A 22 19.10 19.83 -5.07
N VAL A 23 18.68 19.98 -3.82
CA VAL A 23 17.85 19.00 -3.13
C VAL A 23 16.48 18.89 -3.76
N VAL A 24 15.85 20.02 -4.10
CA VAL A 24 14.53 20.03 -4.78
C VAL A 24 14.64 19.44 -6.19
N THR A 25 15.70 19.74 -6.95
CA THR A 25 15.90 19.15 -8.28
C THR A 25 16.22 17.66 -8.23
N LEU A 26 16.96 17.19 -7.22
CA LEU A 26 17.19 15.76 -6.98
C LEU A 26 15.87 15.03 -6.62
N PHE A 27 15.02 15.64 -5.78
CA PHE A 27 13.72 15.06 -5.44
C PHE A 27 12.77 15.02 -6.65
N ILE A 28 12.74 16.07 -7.47
CA ILE A 28 11.95 16.11 -8.71
C ILE A 28 12.55 15.14 -9.75
N GLY A 29 13.87 15.05 -9.85
CA GLY A 29 14.55 14.15 -10.76
C GLY A 29 14.33 12.67 -10.43
N THR A 30 14.37 12.28 -9.15
CA THR A 30 14.10 10.89 -8.73
C THR A 30 12.62 10.52 -8.89
N PHE A 31 11.71 11.45 -8.68
CA PHE A 31 10.29 11.22 -8.93
C PHE A 31 9.99 11.11 -10.44
N SER A 32 10.65 11.89 -11.29
CA SER A 32 10.50 11.81 -12.75
C SER A 32 11.10 10.51 -13.33
N VAL A 33 12.19 9.99 -12.77
CA VAL A 33 12.78 8.71 -13.18
C VAL A 33 11.89 7.54 -12.76
N LEU A 34 11.21 7.61 -11.62
CA LEU A 34 10.23 6.60 -11.20
C LEU A 34 8.94 6.65 -12.03
N ALA A 35 8.62 7.80 -12.65
CA ALA A 35 7.47 7.96 -13.53
C ALA A 35 7.75 7.64 -15.01
N GLN A 36 9.02 7.41 -15.38
CA GLN A 36 9.45 7.23 -16.79
C GLN A 36 9.78 5.78 -17.17
N ASP A 37 9.70 4.85 -16.21
CA ASP A 37 9.89 3.43 -16.52
C ASP A 37 8.54 2.72 -16.67
N GLY A 38 8.12 2.63 -17.91
CA GLY A 38 6.97 1.85 -18.34
C GLY A 38 5.77 2.70 -18.79
N GLY A 39 5.69 2.95 -20.10
CA GLY A 39 4.44 3.27 -20.77
C GLY A 39 3.47 2.10 -20.62
N SER A 40 2.85 1.98 -19.47
CA SER A 40 1.59 1.28 -19.30
C SER A 40 0.60 2.33 -18.83
N ASN A 41 -0.51 2.46 -19.54
CA ASN A 41 -1.71 3.05 -19.00
C ASN A 41 -1.89 2.45 -17.60
N SER A 42 -1.61 3.21 -16.55
CA SER A 42 -2.02 2.84 -15.21
C SER A 42 -3.55 2.94 -15.22
N GLU A 43 -4.23 1.88 -15.65
CA GLU A 43 -5.62 1.69 -15.30
C GLU A 43 -5.67 1.86 -13.78
N ILE A 44 -6.45 2.84 -13.32
CA ILE A 44 -6.82 2.92 -11.91
C ILE A 44 -7.64 1.67 -11.67
N VAL A 45 -7.01 0.65 -11.09
CA VAL A 45 -7.64 -0.62 -10.82
C VAL A 45 -8.51 -0.40 -9.58
N SER A 46 -9.81 -0.17 -9.82
CA SER A 46 -10.80 0.02 -8.77
C SER A 46 -11.07 -1.30 -8.03
N LEU A 47 -11.47 -1.19 -6.77
CA LEU A 47 -12.04 -2.32 -6.04
C LEU A 47 -13.38 -2.72 -6.69
N SER A 48 -13.74 -4.00 -6.62
CA SER A 48 -15.05 -4.49 -7.05
C SER A 48 -16.15 -4.03 -6.10
N ASP A 49 -17.38 -4.01 -6.58
CA ASP A 49 -18.56 -3.70 -5.76
C ASP A 49 -18.71 -4.70 -4.60
N GLU A 50 -18.32 -5.95 -4.82
CA GLU A 50 -18.34 -7.00 -3.80
C GLU A 50 -17.37 -6.70 -2.65
N VAL A 51 -16.13 -6.24 -2.95
CA VAL A 51 -15.16 -5.84 -1.92
C VAL A 51 -15.65 -4.61 -1.18
N ILE A 52 -16.22 -3.64 -1.87
CA ILE A 52 -16.78 -2.42 -1.26
C ILE A 52 -17.93 -2.78 -0.32
N ALA A 53 -18.79 -3.72 -0.69
CA ALA A 53 -19.90 -4.17 0.14
C ALA A 53 -19.45 -4.79 1.49
N TYR A 54 -18.23 -5.31 1.57
CA TYR A 54 -17.66 -5.84 2.82
C TYR A 54 -16.95 -4.82 3.69
N GLU A 55 -16.93 -3.52 3.33
CA GLU A 55 -16.15 -2.52 4.08
C GLU A 55 -16.50 -2.49 5.57
N ASP A 56 -17.79 -2.50 5.94
CA ASP A 56 -18.23 -2.45 7.33
C ASP A 56 -17.78 -3.70 8.11
N THR A 57 -17.87 -4.88 7.50
CA THR A 57 -17.39 -6.14 8.11
C THR A 57 -15.88 -6.12 8.29
N ILE A 58 -15.12 -5.70 7.28
CA ILE A 58 -13.66 -5.55 7.34
C ILE A 58 -13.27 -4.57 8.46
N ARG A 59 -13.93 -3.41 8.52
CA ARG A 59 -13.68 -2.38 9.53
C ARG A 59 -13.96 -2.88 10.94
N LYS A 60 -15.06 -3.62 11.12
CA LYS A 60 -15.38 -4.26 12.41
C LYS A 60 -14.28 -5.22 12.84
N CYS A 61 -13.88 -6.14 11.95
CA CYS A 61 -12.81 -7.09 12.25
C CYS A 61 -11.46 -6.38 12.48
N ALA A 62 -11.12 -5.36 11.68
CA ALA A 62 -9.90 -4.58 11.86
C ALA A 62 -9.83 -3.92 13.24
N LYS A 63 -10.97 -3.44 13.76
CA LYS A 63 -11.07 -2.88 15.10
C LYS A 63 -10.85 -3.93 16.19
N GLU A 64 -11.35 -5.15 16.02
CA GLU A 64 -11.17 -6.25 16.97
C GLU A 64 -9.70 -6.66 17.13
N TYR A 65 -8.89 -6.44 16.08
CA TYR A 65 -7.46 -6.79 16.05
C TYR A 65 -6.51 -5.60 16.13
N ASP A 66 -7.03 -4.37 16.42
CA ASP A 66 -6.25 -3.12 16.54
C ASP A 66 -5.47 -2.76 15.25
N ILE A 67 -6.09 -2.96 14.07
CA ILE A 67 -5.49 -2.67 12.75
C ILE A 67 -6.41 -1.83 11.84
N GLU A 68 -7.19 -0.91 12.41
CA GLU A 68 -8.13 -0.05 11.65
C GLU A 68 -7.45 0.82 10.60
N ASP A 69 -6.20 1.22 10.84
CA ASP A 69 -5.41 1.99 9.87
C ASP A 69 -5.11 1.20 8.58
N TYR A 70 -5.34 -0.11 8.59
CA TYR A 70 -5.06 -1.00 7.46
C TYR A 70 -6.31 -1.49 6.72
N VAL A 71 -7.49 -0.89 6.95
CA VAL A 71 -8.74 -1.27 6.28
C VAL A 71 -8.61 -1.26 4.75
N SER A 72 -8.03 -0.20 4.18
CA SER A 72 -7.82 -0.13 2.72
C SER A 72 -6.88 -1.22 2.20
N LEU A 73 -5.91 -1.63 3.01
CA LEU A 73 -5.01 -2.72 2.66
C LEU A 73 -5.68 -4.09 2.77
N LEU A 74 -6.57 -4.28 3.74
CA LEU A 74 -7.41 -5.49 3.85
C LEU A 74 -8.38 -5.62 2.66
N GLN A 75 -8.97 -4.51 2.21
CA GLN A 75 -9.76 -4.48 0.98
C GLN A 75 -8.92 -4.85 -0.26
N ALA A 76 -7.70 -4.35 -0.34
CA ALA A 76 -6.78 -4.67 -1.42
C ALA A 76 -6.34 -6.15 -1.41
N ILE A 77 -6.12 -6.73 -0.23
CA ILE A 77 -5.88 -8.16 -0.06
C ILE A 77 -7.10 -8.94 -0.56
N MET A 78 -8.31 -8.65 -0.09
CA MET A 78 -9.53 -9.31 -0.54
C MET A 78 -9.71 -9.21 -2.07
N MET A 79 -9.42 -8.03 -2.63
CA MET A 79 -9.49 -7.82 -4.08
C MET A 79 -8.50 -8.73 -4.82
N GLN A 80 -7.28 -8.87 -4.31
CA GLN A 80 -6.25 -9.76 -4.89
C GLN A 80 -6.63 -11.24 -4.75
N GLU A 81 -7.17 -11.65 -3.61
CA GLU A 81 -7.47 -13.05 -3.32
C GLU A 81 -8.66 -13.58 -4.13
N SER A 82 -9.74 -12.80 -4.23
CA SER A 82 -10.99 -13.30 -4.83
C SER A 82 -11.81 -12.24 -5.56
N GLY A 83 -11.46 -10.95 -5.44
CA GLY A 83 -12.33 -9.84 -5.84
C GLY A 83 -13.60 -9.76 -4.98
N GLY A 84 -13.59 -10.26 -3.74
CA GLY A 84 -14.73 -10.30 -2.82
C GLY A 84 -15.73 -11.40 -3.13
N LYS A 85 -15.39 -12.37 -3.97
CA LYS A 85 -16.31 -13.40 -4.47
C LYS A 85 -16.18 -14.70 -3.69
N GLY A 86 -17.29 -15.49 -3.72
CA GLY A 86 -17.33 -16.81 -3.08
C GLY A 86 -17.50 -16.75 -1.57
N ASN A 87 -17.33 -17.89 -0.93
CA ASN A 87 -17.55 -18.05 0.52
C ASN A 87 -16.27 -17.86 1.34
N ASP A 88 -15.12 -17.81 0.68
CA ASP A 88 -13.81 -17.55 1.30
C ASP A 88 -13.12 -16.35 0.62
N PRO A 89 -13.71 -15.12 0.74
CA PRO A 89 -13.23 -13.96 0.01
C PRO A 89 -11.80 -13.53 0.37
N MET A 90 -11.32 -13.87 1.56
CA MET A 90 -9.93 -13.61 1.98
C MET A 90 -8.97 -14.77 1.70
N GLN A 91 -9.45 -15.88 1.09
CA GLN A 91 -8.71 -17.13 0.89
C GLN A 91 -7.99 -17.59 2.15
N ALA A 92 -8.69 -17.50 3.29
CA ALA A 92 -8.14 -17.70 4.62
C ALA A 92 -8.34 -19.11 5.17
N SER A 93 -8.89 -20.04 4.37
CA SER A 93 -9.23 -21.41 4.82
C SER A 93 -8.06 -22.15 5.41
N GLU A 94 -6.86 -22.02 4.85
CA GLU A 94 -5.67 -22.75 5.31
C GLU A 94 -4.94 -22.03 6.46
N SER A 95 -5.42 -20.87 6.90
CA SER A 95 -4.85 -20.13 8.02
C SER A 95 -4.90 -20.93 9.33
N GLY A 96 -3.86 -20.76 10.16
CA GLY A 96 -3.83 -21.31 11.52
C GLY A 96 -4.98 -20.82 12.41
N TYR A 97 -5.58 -19.68 12.07
CA TYR A 97 -6.70 -19.07 12.79
C TYR A 97 -8.08 -19.62 12.37
N ASN A 98 -8.15 -20.39 11.27
CA ASN A 98 -9.36 -21.13 10.91
C ASN A 98 -9.55 -22.32 11.85
N THR A 99 -10.48 -22.22 12.80
CA THR A 99 -10.82 -23.26 13.76
C THR A 99 -12.19 -23.88 13.55
N LYS A 100 -13.01 -23.30 12.65
CA LYS A 100 -14.40 -23.74 12.44
C LYS A 100 -14.61 -24.61 11.21
N TYR A 101 -13.74 -24.46 10.20
CA TYR A 101 -13.88 -25.13 8.89
C TYR A 101 -12.64 -25.97 8.55
N PRO A 102 -12.76 -26.91 7.60
CA PRO A 102 -11.58 -27.66 7.12
C PRO A 102 -10.48 -26.75 6.59
N ARG A 103 -9.23 -27.03 6.96
CA ARG A 103 -8.05 -26.29 6.47
C ARG A 103 -7.59 -26.83 5.12
N VAL A 104 -8.42 -26.64 4.13
CA VAL A 104 -8.18 -26.97 2.72
C VAL A 104 -8.58 -25.78 1.87
N PRO A 105 -8.07 -25.62 0.65
CA PRO A 105 -8.47 -24.51 -0.22
C PRO A 105 -9.99 -24.40 -0.33
N ASN A 106 -10.52 -23.18 -0.12
CA ASN A 106 -11.95 -22.85 -0.10
C ASN A 106 -12.78 -23.66 0.92
N GLY A 107 -12.18 -24.12 2.01
CA GLY A 107 -12.88 -24.87 3.06
C GLY A 107 -13.85 -24.04 3.89
N ILE A 108 -13.64 -22.73 4.02
CA ILE A 108 -14.57 -21.81 4.68
C ILE A 108 -15.78 -21.59 3.78
N THR A 109 -16.98 -21.71 4.37
CA THR A 109 -18.25 -21.54 3.67
C THR A 109 -19.08 -20.36 4.20
N ASP A 110 -18.46 -19.51 5.00
CA ASP A 110 -19.03 -18.32 5.63
C ASP A 110 -18.12 -17.10 5.32
N PRO A 111 -18.56 -16.17 4.44
CA PRO A 111 -17.75 -15.03 4.05
C PRO A 111 -17.34 -14.10 5.20
N GLU A 112 -18.23 -13.89 6.19
CA GLU A 112 -17.89 -13.03 7.33
C GLU A 112 -16.81 -13.68 8.19
N TYR A 113 -16.88 -14.99 8.37
CA TYR A 113 -15.83 -15.73 9.07
C TYR A 113 -14.51 -15.76 8.29
N SER A 114 -14.55 -15.83 6.96
CA SER A 114 -13.36 -15.68 6.14
C SER A 114 -12.68 -14.33 6.36
N ILE A 115 -13.48 -13.24 6.45
CA ILE A 115 -12.98 -11.88 6.72
C ILE A 115 -12.36 -11.81 8.13
N GLU A 116 -13.01 -12.37 9.13
CA GLU A 116 -12.47 -12.47 10.50
C GLU A 116 -11.10 -13.17 10.50
N VAL A 117 -11.02 -14.36 9.91
CA VAL A 117 -9.79 -15.17 9.87
C VAL A 117 -8.69 -14.50 9.06
N GLY A 118 -9.03 -13.93 7.89
CA GLY A 118 -8.08 -13.21 7.04
C GLY A 118 -7.52 -11.96 7.73
N THR A 119 -8.38 -11.20 8.40
CA THR A 119 -7.99 -10.00 9.17
C THR A 119 -7.07 -10.39 10.34
N HIS A 120 -7.40 -11.44 11.08
CA HIS A 120 -6.55 -11.96 12.15
C HIS A 120 -5.18 -12.41 11.61
N THR A 121 -5.18 -13.15 10.50
CA THR A 121 -3.94 -13.60 9.84
C THR A 121 -3.05 -12.41 9.47
N PHE A 122 -3.64 -11.35 8.90
CA PHE A 122 -2.88 -10.17 8.52
C PHE A 122 -2.38 -9.38 9.73
N SER A 123 -3.18 -9.26 10.80
CA SER A 123 -2.74 -8.66 12.07
C SER A 123 -1.52 -9.38 12.65
N ASP A 124 -1.49 -10.72 12.62
CA ASP A 124 -0.32 -11.51 13.05
C ASP A 124 0.91 -11.25 12.15
N CYS A 125 0.70 -11.13 10.84
CA CYS A 125 1.77 -10.79 9.90
C CYS A 125 2.36 -9.39 10.17
N LEU A 126 1.52 -8.38 10.45
CA LEU A 126 1.97 -7.04 10.84
C LEU A 126 2.80 -7.07 12.13
N LYS A 127 2.34 -7.80 13.13
CA LYS A 127 3.06 -7.97 14.41
C LYS A 127 4.41 -8.66 14.22
N LYS A 128 4.47 -9.76 13.46
CA LYS A 128 5.70 -10.51 13.17
C LYS A 128 6.69 -9.73 12.32
N ALA A 129 6.19 -8.95 11.35
CA ALA A 129 7.01 -8.03 10.56
C ALA A 129 7.51 -6.83 11.37
N LYS A 130 6.96 -6.61 12.59
CA LYS A 130 7.26 -5.47 13.47
C LYS A 130 6.94 -4.13 12.80
N VAL A 131 5.80 -4.07 12.13
CA VAL A 131 5.29 -2.83 11.54
C VAL A 131 5.03 -1.83 12.66
N LYS A 132 5.51 -0.59 12.50
CA LYS A 132 5.41 0.47 13.52
C LYS A 132 4.13 1.29 13.37
N ASP A 133 3.79 1.61 12.11
CA ASP A 133 2.63 2.41 11.74
C ASP A 133 2.27 2.18 10.26
N SER A 134 1.21 2.80 9.78
CA SER A 134 0.71 2.66 8.41
C SER A 134 1.61 3.28 7.32
N PHE A 135 2.71 3.93 7.70
CA PHE A 135 3.73 4.48 6.79
C PHE A 135 5.00 3.62 6.73
N ASP A 136 5.11 2.59 7.55
CA ASP A 136 6.26 1.66 7.57
C ASP A 136 6.20 0.68 6.39
N THR A 137 6.33 1.24 5.18
CA THR A 137 6.11 0.56 3.91
C THR A 137 6.95 -0.72 3.76
N GLU A 138 8.23 -0.69 4.16
CA GLU A 138 9.12 -1.85 4.05
C GLU A 138 8.63 -3.04 4.89
N ARG A 139 8.15 -2.75 6.10
CA ARG A 139 7.61 -3.77 7.01
C ARG A 139 6.21 -4.22 6.61
N ILE A 140 5.40 -3.33 6.04
CA ILE A 140 4.10 -3.68 5.46
C ILE A 140 4.27 -4.64 4.27
N TYR A 141 5.24 -4.40 3.38
CA TYR A 141 5.54 -5.31 2.27
C TYR A 141 5.96 -6.70 2.76
N LEU A 142 6.75 -6.74 3.84
CA LEU A 142 7.12 -8.00 4.48
C LEU A 142 5.90 -8.74 5.05
N ALA A 143 4.96 -8.01 5.69
CA ALA A 143 3.72 -8.57 6.21
C ALA A 143 2.80 -9.09 5.09
N LEU A 144 2.67 -8.34 3.98
CA LEU A 144 1.90 -8.75 2.81
C LEU A 144 2.44 -10.05 2.20
N GLN A 145 3.75 -10.13 1.97
CA GLN A 145 4.33 -11.36 1.44
C GLN A 145 4.19 -12.52 2.43
N GLY A 146 4.22 -12.22 3.73
CA GLY A 146 3.95 -13.19 4.79
C GLY A 146 2.51 -13.68 4.83
N TYR A 147 1.54 -12.85 4.43
CA TYR A 147 0.15 -13.28 4.27
C TYR A 147 0.03 -14.36 3.19
N ASN A 148 0.67 -14.16 2.04
CA ASN A 148 0.63 -15.09 0.91
C ASN A 148 1.43 -16.39 1.17
N TYR A 149 2.63 -16.30 1.75
CA TYR A 149 3.51 -17.45 1.96
C TYR A 149 3.35 -18.14 3.31
N GLY A 150 2.55 -17.56 4.20
CA GLY A 150 2.55 -17.90 5.61
C GLY A 150 3.63 -17.15 6.38
N SER A 151 3.39 -16.96 7.68
CA SER A 151 4.25 -16.13 8.55
C SER A 151 5.68 -16.63 8.72
N GLY A 152 5.98 -17.88 8.38
CA GLY A 152 7.34 -18.41 8.35
C GLY A 152 8.28 -17.71 7.37
N TYR A 153 7.74 -17.14 6.29
CA TYR A 153 8.49 -16.29 5.37
C TYR A 153 9.04 -15.05 6.06
N ILE A 154 8.24 -14.41 6.92
CA ILE A 154 8.65 -13.18 7.62
C ILE A 154 9.92 -13.39 8.44
N GLU A 155 9.95 -14.47 9.25
CA GLU A 155 11.11 -14.81 10.07
C GLU A 155 12.34 -15.16 9.21
N TRP A 156 12.11 -15.92 8.15
CA TRP A 156 13.17 -16.29 7.22
C TRP A 156 13.76 -15.09 6.50
N ALA A 157 12.91 -14.18 5.99
CA ALA A 157 13.34 -12.97 5.29
C ALA A 157 14.10 -11.99 6.22
N ILE A 158 13.62 -11.79 7.44
CA ILE A 158 14.33 -10.96 8.43
C ILE A 158 15.70 -11.56 8.73
N ARG A 159 15.78 -12.86 9.00
CA ARG A 159 17.03 -13.53 9.41
C ARG A 159 18.08 -13.51 8.31
N ASN A 160 17.70 -13.72 7.07
CA ASN A 160 18.64 -13.91 5.97
C ASN A 160 18.91 -12.63 5.16
N PHE A 161 17.96 -11.66 5.16
CA PHE A 161 18.00 -10.49 4.27
C PHE A 161 17.65 -9.18 4.98
N GLY A 162 17.26 -9.20 6.24
CA GLY A 162 16.84 -8.03 7.01
C GLY A 162 15.39 -7.56 6.74
N GLY A 163 14.70 -8.11 5.74
CA GLY A 163 13.33 -7.75 5.37
C GLY A 163 12.92 -8.28 4.01
N TYR A 164 11.87 -7.69 3.44
CA TYR A 164 11.32 -8.05 2.13
C TYR A 164 12.18 -7.50 0.98
N SER A 165 12.26 -8.29 -0.09
CA SER A 165 12.62 -7.85 -1.44
C SER A 165 11.99 -8.80 -2.47
N LYS A 166 11.77 -8.33 -3.71
CA LYS A 166 11.30 -9.19 -4.81
C LYS A 166 12.21 -10.39 -5.04
N TYR A 167 13.51 -10.18 -4.87
CA TYR A 167 14.51 -11.24 -5.01
C TYR A 167 14.30 -12.35 -3.98
N ASN A 168 14.18 -12.00 -2.68
CA ASN A 168 14.04 -13.03 -1.66
C ASN A 168 12.63 -13.67 -1.64
N ALA A 169 11.59 -12.96 -2.09
CA ALA A 169 10.27 -13.54 -2.32
C ALA A 169 10.35 -14.64 -3.40
N GLN A 170 11.02 -14.36 -4.54
CA GLN A 170 11.25 -15.36 -5.58
C GLN A 170 12.07 -16.54 -5.07
N GLN A 171 13.16 -16.27 -4.36
CA GLN A 171 14.03 -17.31 -3.81
C GLN A 171 13.29 -18.23 -2.82
N PHE A 172 12.44 -17.66 -1.95
CA PHE A 172 11.65 -18.44 -1.02
C PHE A 172 10.67 -19.37 -1.75
N SER A 173 9.96 -18.84 -2.76
CA SER A 173 9.06 -19.63 -3.61
C SER A 173 9.80 -20.79 -4.28
N ASP A 174 10.98 -20.53 -4.87
CA ASP A 174 11.76 -21.54 -5.56
C ASP A 174 12.28 -22.62 -4.60
N ASN A 175 12.74 -22.22 -3.42
CA ASN A 175 13.15 -23.16 -2.37
C ASN A 175 11.99 -24.06 -1.92
N LYS A 176 10.80 -23.46 -1.72
CA LYS A 176 9.60 -24.21 -1.31
C LYS A 176 9.08 -25.13 -2.41
N LYS A 177 9.15 -24.72 -3.68
CA LYS A 177 8.84 -25.61 -4.82
C LYS A 177 9.73 -26.86 -4.82
N GLN A 178 11.01 -26.69 -4.57
CA GLN A 178 11.96 -27.82 -4.50
C GLN A 178 11.70 -28.68 -3.27
N GLU A 179 11.53 -28.07 -2.09
CA GLU A 179 11.29 -28.79 -0.82
C GLU A 179 10.03 -29.65 -0.87
N LEU A 180 8.95 -29.12 -1.44
CA LEU A 180 7.63 -29.76 -1.50
C LEU A 180 7.42 -30.57 -2.78
N ASN A 181 8.36 -30.51 -3.74
CA ASN A 181 8.25 -31.14 -5.06
C ASN A 181 6.95 -30.74 -5.81
N VAL A 182 6.66 -29.44 -5.84
CA VAL A 182 5.47 -28.86 -6.51
C VAL A 182 5.89 -27.90 -7.63
N SER A 183 5.00 -27.66 -8.59
CA SER A 183 5.25 -26.76 -9.73
C SER A 183 5.13 -25.28 -9.38
N GLY A 184 4.41 -24.93 -8.31
CA GLY A 184 4.20 -23.56 -7.85
C GLY A 184 4.11 -23.47 -6.33
N TYR A 185 4.51 -22.33 -5.77
CA TYR A 185 4.34 -22.02 -4.35
C TYR A 185 4.11 -20.52 -4.18
N GLY A 186 2.89 -20.16 -3.82
CA GLY A 186 2.44 -18.78 -3.61
C GLY A 186 2.73 -17.86 -4.81
N ASP A 187 2.72 -16.57 -4.57
CA ASP A 187 2.95 -15.52 -5.58
C ASP A 187 4.15 -14.64 -5.19
N PRO A 188 5.31 -14.76 -5.88
CA PRO A 188 6.47 -13.91 -5.60
C PRO A 188 6.24 -12.41 -5.85
N SER A 189 5.23 -12.05 -6.64
CA SER A 189 4.84 -10.68 -6.97
C SER A 189 3.64 -10.19 -6.15
N TYR A 190 3.25 -10.92 -5.12
CA TYR A 190 2.04 -10.65 -4.33
C TYR A 190 1.95 -9.20 -3.83
N VAL A 191 3.07 -8.65 -3.36
CA VAL A 191 3.13 -7.26 -2.90
C VAL A 191 2.71 -6.28 -4.01
N ASP A 192 3.26 -6.42 -5.22
CA ASP A 192 2.90 -5.57 -6.36
C ASP A 192 1.43 -5.76 -6.74
N HIS A 193 0.95 -7.00 -6.69
CA HIS A 193 -0.43 -7.34 -7.04
C HIS A 193 -1.44 -6.76 -6.04
N VAL A 194 -1.14 -6.75 -4.75
CA VAL A 194 -1.99 -6.09 -3.74
C VAL A 194 -1.86 -4.58 -3.83
N MET A 195 -0.63 -4.06 -3.90
CA MET A 195 -0.40 -2.61 -3.85
C MET A 195 -1.00 -1.84 -5.02
N ARG A 196 -1.26 -2.48 -6.17
CA ARG A 196 -1.99 -1.85 -7.29
C ARG A 196 -3.42 -1.44 -6.92
N TYR A 197 -4.02 -2.08 -5.91
CA TYR A 197 -5.35 -1.75 -5.41
C TYR A 197 -5.32 -0.74 -4.23
N VAL A 198 -4.16 -0.51 -3.64
CA VAL A 198 -3.97 0.47 -2.54
C VAL A 198 -3.82 1.89 -3.09
N GLY A 199 -3.71 2.06 -4.42
CA GLY A 199 -3.66 3.36 -5.06
C GLY A 199 -4.91 4.15 -4.73
N ILE A 200 -4.71 5.16 -3.88
CA ILE A 200 -5.61 6.27 -3.55
C ILE A 200 -7.10 5.86 -3.53
N THR A 201 -7.48 5.00 -2.59
CA THR A 201 -8.85 4.96 -2.11
C THR A 201 -9.05 6.25 -1.30
N PHE A 202 -9.43 7.32 -1.99
CA PHE A 202 -9.94 8.50 -1.30
C PHE A 202 -11.15 8.04 -0.50
N ARG A 203 -11.04 8.04 0.82
CA ARG A 203 -12.19 7.91 1.72
C ARG A 203 -13.20 8.98 1.31
N GLY A 204 -14.30 8.54 0.75
CA GLY A 204 -15.35 9.45 0.33
C GLY A 204 -16.00 9.09 -1.00
N GLY A 205 -16.10 7.81 -1.36
CA GLY A 205 -17.14 7.22 -2.23
C GLY A 205 -17.54 7.91 -3.54
N THR A 206 -16.92 9.02 -3.93
CA THR A 206 -17.23 9.70 -5.17
C THR A 206 -15.95 10.04 -5.92
N ASN A 207 -15.94 9.72 -7.22
CA ASN A 207 -14.89 10.19 -8.11
C ASN A 207 -14.75 11.73 -8.00
N PRO A 208 -13.52 12.27 -8.17
CA PRO A 208 -13.34 13.70 -8.19
C PRO A 208 -14.29 14.37 -9.19
N ASN A 209 -15.07 15.35 -8.75
CA ASN A 209 -15.92 16.11 -9.65
C ASN A 209 -15.13 17.29 -10.23
N PHE A 210 -14.38 17.05 -11.29
CA PHE A 210 -13.61 18.09 -11.97
C PHE A 210 -14.43 19.23 -12.55
N ASN A 211 -15.78 19.12 -12.59
CA ASN A 211 -16.67 20.22 -12.93
C ASN A 211 -16.89 21.18 -11.75
N ASN A 212 -16.45 20.83 -10.54
CA ASN A 212 -16.44 21.74 -9.40
C ASN A 212 -15.29 22.75 -9.55
N LEU A 213 -15.54 23.84 -10.29
CA LEU A 213 -14.53 24.86 -10.56
C LEU A 213 -13.99 25.55 -9.31
N GLU A 214 -14.74 25.60 -8.21
CA GLU A 214 -14.25 26.15 -6.95
C GLU A 214 -13.12 25.33 -6.39
N ALA A 215 -13.29 24.01 -6.29
CA ALA A 215 -12.31 23.08 -5.77
C ALA A 215 -11.06 22.96 -6.66
N TRP A 216 -11.24 23.01 -7.96
CA TRP A 216 -10.16 22.64 -8.89
C TRP A 216 -9.47 23.83 -9.57
N VAL A 217 -10.11 24.99 -9.58
CA VAL A 217 -9.59 26.19 -10.28
C VAL A 217 -9.59 27.42 -9.38
N THR A 218 -10.78 27.95 -9.04
CA THR A 218 -10.91 29.32 -8.51
C THR A 218 -10.44 29.46 -7.07
N LYS A 219 -10.62 28.48 -6.22
CA LYS A 219 -10.18 28.51 -4.81
C LYS A 219 -8.92 27.67 -4.56
N ASN A 220 -8.46 26.93 -5.56
CA ASN A 220 -7.27 26.10 -5.43
C ASN A 220 -6.01 26.96 -5.55
N PRO A 221 -5.21 27.15 -4.48
CA PRO A 221 -4.03 28.01 -4.52
C PRO A 221 -2.95 27.46 -5.45
N TYR A 222 -2.91 26.15 -5.65
CA TYR A 222 -1.96 25.53 -6.56
C TYR A 222 -2.37 25.72 -8.03
N ALA A 223 -3.69 25.74 -8.33
CA ALA A 223 -4.17 26.11 -9.65
C ALA A 223 -3.84 27.57 -9.98
N GLN A 224 -4.04 28.48 -9.01
CA GLN A 224 -3.69 29.90 -9.17
C GLN A 224 -2.19 30.12 -9.38
N ALA A 225 -1.36 29.25 -8.82
CA ALA A 225 0.09 29.24 -9.04
C ALA A 225 0.52 28.53 -10.34
N GLY A 226 -0.42 28.07 -11.16
CA GLY A 226 -0.13 27.36 -12.42
C GLY A 226 0.31 25.91 -12.26
N LEU A 227 0.09 25.29 -11.08
CA LEU A 227 0.55 23.95 -10.74
C LEU A 227 -0.55 22.90 -10.97
N TYR A 228 -1.30 23.00 -12.07
CA TYR A 228 -2.34 22.04 -12.45
C TYR A 228 -1.78 20.63 -12.62
N GLY A 229 -2.56 19.62 -12.21
CA GLY A 229 -2.20 18.21 -12.37
C GLY A 229 -1.14 17.69 -11.40
N GLN A 230 -0.59 18.52 -10.52
CA GLN A 230 0.36 18.08 -9.49
C GLN A 230 -0.36 17.52 -8.26
N CYS A 231 0.34 16.67 -7.48
CA CYS A 231 -0.24 16.03 -6.31
C CYS A 231 -0.78 17.03 -5.28
N THR A 232 -0.13 18.16 -5.08
CA THR A 232 -0.59 19.23 -4.17
C THR A 232 -1.89 19.88 -4.65
N TRP A 233 -2.00 20.16 -5.96
CA TRP A 233 -3.22 20.64 -6.58
C TRP A 233 -4.38 19.66 -6.40
N PHE A 234 -4.11 18.38 -6.66
CA PHE A 234 -5.10 17.32 -6.53
C PHE A 234 -5.52 17.10 -5.06
N ALA A 235 -4.57 17.01 -4.13
CA ALA A 235 -4.84 16.84 -2.72
C ALA A 235 -5.70 17.97 -2.16
N TRP A 236 -5.40 19.22 -2.52
CA TRP A 236 -6.18 20.36 -2.10
C TRP A 236 -7.60 20.35 -2.69
N GLY A 237 -7.75 20.06 -3.99
CA GLY A 237 -9.04 19.96 -4.65
C GLY A 237 -9.95 18.92 -4.02
N ARG A 238 -9.40 17.72 -3.71
CA ARG A 238 -10.14 16.68 -3.00
C ARG A 238 -10.51 17.05 -1.57
N PHE A 239 -9.60 17.66 -0.84
CA PHE A 239 -9.93 18.17 0.49
C PHE A 239 -11.10 19.15 0.45
N TYR A 240 -11.07 20.11 -0.47
CA TYR A 240 -12.14 21.11 -0.63
C TYR A 240 -13.48 20.52 -1.07
N GLU A 241 -13.48 19.42 -1.83
CA GLU A 241 -14.72 18.74 -2.22
C GLU A 241 -15.38 17.95 -1.08
N LEU A 242 -14.58 17.51 -0.11
CA LEU A 242 -15.04 16.61 0.96
C LEU A 242 -15.38 17.33 2.26
N TYR A 243 -14.92 18.59 2.45
CA TYR A 243 -15.09 19.40 3.68
C TYR A 243 -15.49 20.83 3.37
#